data_0ad2eeed08b5e6e23259244d37c742a4
#
_entry.id   0ad2eeed08b5e6e23259244d37c742a4
#
_cell.length_a   1.000
_cell.length_b   1.000
_cell.length_c   1.000
_cell.angle_alpha   90.00
_cell.angle_beta   90.00
_cell.angle_gamma   90.00
#
_symmetry.space_group_name_H-M   'P 1'
#
loop_
_entity.id
_entity.type
_entity.pdbx_description
1 polymer ?
#
loop_
_entity_poly.entity_id
_entity_poly.type
_entity_poly.pdbx_seq_one_letter_code
_entity_poly.pdbx_strand_id
1 'polypeptide(L)'
;MFPYLALAKDKPWQPGPYAGVELKVLHKNPDTGGVVVLRKFAAGATIPAHTHPLANEWAYVLTGEWDESGVSYANGALFFAPKGTQHGPHVAKTEVISLTIFDGSLTVV
;
A
#
# COMPACT_ATOMS: atom_id res chain seq x y z
N MET A 1 -13.12 7.16 23.83
CA MET A 1 -12.69 8.08 22.75
C MET A 1 -11.29 7.73 22.31
N PHE A 2 -11.04 7.74 21.00
CA PHE A 2 -9.68 7.53 20.48
C PHE A 2 -8.91 8.84 20.52
N PRO A 3 -7.65 8.84 20.97
CA PRO A 3 -6.82 10.05 21.02
C PRO A 3 -6.46 10.61 19.63
N TYR A 4 -6.58 9.78 18.59
CA TYR A 4 -6.29 10.18 17.22
C TYR A 4 -7.42 9.77 16.30
N LEU A 5 -7.76 10.65 15.36
CA LEU A 5 -8.75 10.39 14.32
C LEU A 5 -8.25 11.00 13.01
N ALA A 6 -8.29 10.22 11.94
CA ALA A 6 -8.07 10.71 10.60
C ALA A 6 -9.25 10.30 9.72
N LEU A 7 -9.75 11.25 8.93
CA LEU A 7 -10.78 10.99 7.94
C LEU A 7 -10.15 11.07 6.55
N ALA A 8 -10.18 9.97 5.82
CA ALA A 8 -9.56 9.90 4.49
C ALA A 8 -10.14 10.95 3.53
N LYS A 9 -11.43 11.25 3.65
CA LYS A 9 -12.11 12.26 2.81
C LYS A 9 -11.52 13.66 2.96
N ASP A 10 -10.88 13.95 4.09
CA ASP A 10 -10.34 15.28 4.40
C ASP A 10 -8.87 15.41 3.95
N LYS A 11 -8.29 14.35 3.40
CA LYS A 11 -6.89 14.34 2.95
C LYS A 11 -6.84 14.26 1.43
N PRO A 12 -6.01 15.10 0.77
CA PRO A 12 -5.84 14.98 -0.67
C PRO A 12 -5.00 13.74 -1.00
N TRP A 13 -5.22 13.18 -2.20
CA TRP A 13 -4.31 12.21 -2.75
C TRP A 13 -2.98 12.88 -3.10
N GLN A 14 -1.87 12.24 -2.74
CA GLN A 14 -0.52 12.69 -3.06
C GLN A 14 0.15 11.70 -4.00
N PRO A 15 1.08 12.14 -4.87
CA PRO A 15 1.81 11.21 -5.72
C PRO A 15 2.53 10.14 -4.91
N GLY A 16 2.43 8.90 -5.37
CA GLY A 16 3.19 7.78 -4.82
C GLY A 16 4.53 7.61 -5.54
N PRO A 17 5.30 6.57 -5.15
CA PRO A 17 6.65 6.35 -5.69
C PRO A 17 6.67 5.80 -7.12
N TYR A 18 5.51 5.38 -7.64
CA TYR A 18 5.40 4.82 -8.99
C TYR A 18 4.33 5.55 -9.78
N ALA A 19 4.46 5.56 -11.11
CA ALA A 19 3.45 6.11 -11.99
C ALA A 19 2.10 5.41 -11.77
N GLY A 20 1.02 6.20 -11.70
CA GLY A 20 -0.33 5.69 -11.49
C GLY A 20 -0.66 5.34 -10.04
N VAL A 21 0.22 5.63 -9.10
CA VAL A 21 0.00 5.37 -7.67
C VAL A 21 -0.12 6.67 -6.92
N GLU A 22 -1.17 6.78 -6.11
CA GLU A 22 -1.40 7.91 -5.22
C GLU A 22 -1.59 7.42 -3.78
N LEU A 23 -1.25 8.26 -2.82
CA LEU A 23 -1.26 7.92 -1.40
C LEU A 23 -2.06 8.93 -0.59
N LYS A 24 -2.71 8.43 0.47
CA LYS A 24 -3.15 9.24 1.61
C LYS A 24 -2.56 8.65 2.87
N VAL A 25 -1.68 9.39 3.55
CA VAL A 25 -1.13 8.95 4.83
C VAL A 25 -2.18 9.23 5.91
N LEU A 26 -2.69 8.16 6.52
CA LEU A 26 -3.70 8.27 7.58
C LEU A 26 -3.07 8.43 8.95
N HIS A 27 -1.93 7.79 9.18
CA HIS A 27 -1.21 7.87 10.44
C HIS A 27 0.27 7.58 10.22
N LYS A 28 1.12 8.30 10.93
CA LYS A 28 2.56 8.05 10.96
C LYS A 28 3.02 7.88 12.40
N ASN A 29 3.76 6.81 12.67
CA ASN A 29 4.35 6.57 13.97
C ASN A 29 5.74 7.23 14.00
N PRO A 30 5.95 8.28 14.80
CA PRO A 30 7.24 8.98 14.83
C PRO A 30 8.35 8.15 15.47
N ASP A 31 8.02 7.17 16.31
CA ASP A 31 9.00 6.36 17.01
C ASP A 31 9.59 5.27 16.11
N THR A 32 8.77 4.70 15.23
CA THR A 32 9.19 3.58 14.37
C THR A 32 9.38 3.98 12.92
N GLY A 33 8.80 5.11 12.50
CA GLY A 33 8.70 5.50 11.11
C GLY A 33 7.60 4.75 10.34
N GLY A 34 6.84 3.90 11.03
CA GLY A 34 5.75 3.15 10.42
C GLY A 34 4.61 4.06 9.98
N VAL A 35 3.84 3.62 8.98
CA VAL A 35 2.73 4.39 8.42
C VAL A 35 1.54 3.51 8.14
N VAL A 36 0.35 4.11 8.25
CA VAL A 36 -0.90 3.55 7.76
C VAL A 36 -1.34 4.43 6.59
N VAL A 37 -1.46 3.83 5.41
CA VAL A 37 -1.76 4.58 4.18
C VAL A 37 -2.90 3.94 3.40
N LEU A 38 -3.70 4.77 2.75
CA LEU A 38 -4.51 4.34 1.63
C LEU A 38 -3.69 4.54 0.36
N ARG A 39 -3.69 3.54 -0.51
CA ARG A 39 -3.05 3.63 -1.82
C ARG A 39 -4.11 3.44 -2.89
N LYS A 40 -4.04 4.29 -3.90
CA LYS A 40 -4.87 4.17 -5.10
C LYS A 40 -3.96 3.88 -6.28
N PHE A 41 -4.27 2.79 -6.98
CA PHE A 41 -3.56 2.38 -8.19
C PHE A 41 -4.50 2.58 -9.37
N ALA A 42 -4.07 3.37 -10.35
CA ALA A 42 -4.83 3.51 -11.59
C ALA A 42 -4.90 2.16 -12.32
N ALA A 43 -5.98 1.92 -13.05
CA ALA A 43 -6.09 0.73 -13.88
C ALA A 43 -4.86 0.63 -14.82
N GLY A 44 -4.22 -0.53 -14.84
CA GLY A 44 -3.01 -0.78 -15.62
C GLY A 44 -1.71 -0.38 -14.93
N ALA A 45 -1.75 0.25 -13.75
CA ALA A 45 -0.53 0.57 -13.01
C ALA A 45 0.24 -0.72 -12.71
N THR A 46 1.53 -0.69 -12.97
CA THR A 46 2.43 -1.83 -12.78
C THR A 46 3.53 -1.45 -11.79
N ILE A 47 3.68 -2.25 -10.75
CA ILE A 47 4.70 -2.06 -9.72
C ILE A 47 5.72 -3.19 -9.87
N PRO A 48 7.00 -2.88 -10.12
CA PRO A 48 8.02 -3.93 -10.27
C PRO A 48 8.24 -4.65 -8.94
N ALA A 49 8.81 -5.84 -9.03
CA ALA A 49 9.24 -6.57 -7.85
C ALA A 49 10.24 -5.73 -7.05
N HIS A 50 10.08 -5.71 -5.73
CA HIS A 50 10.89 -4.88 -4.85
C HIS A 50 10.89 -5.43 -3.42
N THR A 51 11.70 -4.81 -2.57
CA THR A 51 11.75 -5.14 -1.14
C THR A 51 11.57 -3.88 -0.30
N HIS A 52 11.12 -4.09 0.96
CA HIS A 52 11.14 -3.07 2.01
C HIS A 52 12.06 -3.55 3.11
N PRO A 53 13.32 -3.09 3.16
CA PRO A 53 14.30 -3.65 4.10
C PRO A 53 14.04 -3.28 5.56
N LEU A 54 13.28 -2.21 5.81
CA LEU A 54 13.09 -1.67 7.17
C LEU A 54 11.68 -1.87 7.72
N ALA A 55 10.78 -2.52 6.98
CA ALA A 55 9.39 -2.65 7.40
C ALA A 55 8.77 -3.95 6.95
N ASN A 56 7.92 -4.51 7.81
CA ASN A 56 6.93 -5.49 7.39
C ASN A 56 5.76 -4.74 6.74
N GLU A 57 5.15 -5.35 5.76
CA GLU A 57 4.01 -4.77 5.05
C GLU A 57 2.78 -5.67 5.16
N TRP A 58 1.65 -5.07 5.51
CA TRP A 58 0.31 -5.65 5.36
C TRP A 58 -0.45 -4.80 4.36
N ALA A 59 -1.02 -5.44 3.36
CA ALA A 59 -1.82 -4.75 2.35
C ALA A 59 -3.17 -5.45 2.18
N TYR A 60 -4.25 -4.70 2.36
CA TYR A 60 -5.60 -5.21 2.25
C TYR A 60 -6.31 -4.52 1.09
N VAL A 61 -6.79 -5.32 0.12
CA VAL A 61 -7.50 -4.80 -1.03
C VAL A 61 -8.93 -4.44 -0.63
N LEU A 62 -9.22 -3.14 -0.61
CA LEU A 62 -10.57 -2.65 -0.30
C LEU A 62 -11.48 -2.73 -1.52
N THR A 63 -10.98 -2.32 -2.69
CA THR A 63 -11.75 -2.34 -3.95
C THR A 63 -10.83 -2.67 -5.10
N GLY A 64 -11.40 -3.29 -6.14
CA GLY A 64 -10.70 -3.53 -7.38
C GLY A 64 -10.16 -4.94 -7.52
N GLU A 65 -9.45 -5.18 -8.62
CA GLU A 65 -8.87 -6.45 -8.97
C GLU A 65 -7.35 -6.29 -9.13
N TRP A 66 -6.62 -7.10 -8.40
CA TRP A 66 -5.17 -7.02 -8.25
C TRP A 66 -4.52 -8.28 -8.78
N ASP A 67 -3.53 -8.14 -9.64
CA ASP A 67 -2.69 -9.26 -10.10
C ASP A 67 -1.38 -9.23 -9.32
N GLU A 68 -1.10 -10.30 -8.60
CA GLU A 68 0.12 -10.48 -7.84
C GLU A 68 0.89 -11.64 -8.43
N SER A 69 2.01 -11.33 -9.11
CA SER A 69 2.87 -12.34 -9.73
C SER A 69 2.11 -13.31 -10.63
N GLY A 70 1.14 -12.81 -11.39
CA GLY A 70 0.34 -13.57 -12.34
C GLY A 70 -0.93 -14.22 -11.78
N VAL A 71 -1.24 -14.03 -10.50
CA VAL A 71 -2.46 -14.53 -9.88
C VAL A 71 -3.38 -13.36 -9.53
N SER A 72 -4.65 -13.44 -9.96
CA SER A 72 -5.64 -12.39 -9.70
C SER A 72 -6.31 -12.55 -8.35
N TYR A 73 -6.46 -11.43 -7.65
CA TYR A 73 -7.18 -11.35 -6.39
C TYR A 73 -8.16 -10.19 -6.43
N ALA A 74 -9.34 -10.40 -5.88
CA ALA A 74 -10.37 -9.36 -5.76
C ALA A 74 -10.28 -8.68 -4.39
N ASN A 75 -11.21 -7.74 -4.14
CA ASN A 75 -11.36 -7.10 -2.83
C ASN A 75 -11.48 -8.15 -1.72
N GLY A 76 -10.93 -7.82 -0.55
CA GLY A 76 -10.89 -8.72 0.61
C GLY A 76 -9.61 -9.53 0.74
N ALA A 77 -8.69 -9.45 -0.23
CA ALA A 77 -7.40 -10.12 -0.13
C ALA A 77 -6.47 -9.36 0.84
N LEU A 78 -5.81 -10.09 1.72
CA LEU A 78 -4.75 -9.57 2.57
C LEU A 78 -3.42 -10.17 2.14
N PHE A 79 -2.45 -9.30 1.86
CA PHE A 79 -1.07 -9.70 1.58
C PHE A 79 -0.18 -9.31 2.74
N PHE A 80 0.77 -10.16 3.07
CA PHE A 80 1.80 -9.87 4.06
C PHE A 80 3.18 -10.15 3.47
N ALA A 81 4.09 -9.18 3.59
CA ALA A 81 5.48 -9.32 3.21
C ALA A 81 6.37 -8.99 4.41
N PRO A 82 7.12 -9.97 4.95
CA PRO A 82 8.14 -9.67 5.96
C PRO A 82 9.20 -8.74 5.39
N LYS A 83 9.79 -7.91 6.26
CA LYS A 83 10.86 -7.02 5.84
C LYS A 83 11.98 -7.78 5.16
N GLY A 84 12.55 -7.18 4.12
CA GLY A 84 13.64 -7.77 3.35
C GLY A 84 13.21 -8.84 2.35
N THR A 85 11.93 -9.23 2.33
CA THR A 85 11.41 -10.21 1.36
C THR A 85 10.99 -9.50 0.08
N GLN A 86 11.48 -9.99 -1.05
CA GLN A 86 11.04 -9.49 -2.35
C GLN A 86 9.60 -9.89 -2.62
N HIS A 87 8.80 -8.94 -3.11
CA HIS A 87 7.42 -9.18 -3.51
C HIS A 87 7.10 -8.40 -4.79
N GLY A 88 6.03 -8.82 -5.47
CA GLY A 88 5.67 -8.34 -6.79
C GLY A 88 6.19 -9.24 -7.91
N PRO A 89 6.04 -8.84 -9.18
CA PRO A 89 5.40 -7.61 -9.63
C PRO A 89 3.90 -7.58 -9.34
N HIS A 90 3.35 -6.36 -9.23
CA HIS A 90 1.93 -6.12 -9.02
C HIS A 90 1.35 -5.41 -10.24
N VAL A 91 0.12 -5.75 -10.61
CA VAL A 91 -0.62 -5.05 -11.66
C VAL A 91 -2.05 -4.78 -11.17
N ALA A 92 -2.45 -3.52 -11.21
CA ALA A 92 -3.85 -3.17 -10.96
C ALA A 92 -4.64 -3.41 -12.26
N LYS A 93 -5.45 -4.44 -12.29
CA LYS A 93 -6.27 -4.74 -13.48
C LYS A 93 -7.38 -3.73 -13.67
N THR A 94 -7.97 -3.29 -12.57
CA THR A 94 -8.90 -2.16 -12.49
C THR A 94 -8.26 -1.13 -11.59
N GLU A 95 -8.92 0.01 -11.35
CA GLU A 95 -8.51 0.87 -10.24
C GLU A 95 -8.59 0.06 -8.95
N VAL A 96 -7.56 0.15 -8.13
CA VAL A 96 -7.46 -0.55 -6.85
C VAL A 96 -7.26 0.46 -5.73
N ILE A 97 -8.04 0.31 -4.66
CA ILE A 97 -7.79 1.01 -3.39
C ILE A 97 -7.36 -0.05 -2.38
N SER A 98 -6.22 0.16 -1.74
CA SER A 98 -5.74 -0.72 -0.67
C SER A 98 -5.49 0.06 0.61
N LEU A 99 -5.73 -0.58 1.75
CA LEU A 99 -5.25 -0.11 3.05
C LEU A 99 -3.94 -0.85 3.31
N THR A 100 -2.86 -0.10 3.51
CA THR A 100 -1.53 -0.67 3.70
C THR A 100 -0.91 -0.16 4.98
N ILE A 101 -0.27 -1.06 5.70
CA ILE A 101 0.41 -0.78 6.97
C ILE A 101 1.87 -1.20 6.83
N PHE A 102 2.77 -0.28 7.14
CA PHE A 102 4.19 -0.56 7.31
C PHE A 102 4.56 -0.28 8.76
N ASP A 103 5.22 -1.24 9.41
CA ASP A 103 5.59 -1.10 10.84
C ASP A 103 6.94 -0.44 11.07
N GLY A 104 7.59 -0.03 10.02
CA GLY A 104 8.86 0.69 10.06
C GLY A 104 8.95 1.67 8.91
N SER A 105 10.12 2.30 8.75
CA SER A 105 10.33 3.29 7.69
C SER A 105 10.10 2.68 6.31
N LEU A 106 9.32 3.38 5.50
CA LEU A 106 9.06 2.95 4.13
C LEU A 106 10.25 3.30 3.26
N THR A 107 10.98 2.27 2.85
CA THR A 107 12.09 2.35 1.91
C THR A 107 11.86 1.28 0.86
N VAL A 108 12.12 1.61 -0.41
CA VAL A 108 11.95 0.69 -1.54
C VAL A 108 13.32 0.38 -2.14
N VAL A 109 13.60 -0.88 -2.29
CA VAL A 109 14.85 -1.36 -2.90
C VAL A 109 14.58 -2.40 -3.96
#